data_ed9177ca4b307353cfba6b0652f87922
#
_entry.id   ed9177ca4b307353cfba6b0652f87922
#
_cell.length_a   1.000
_cell.length_b   1.000
_cell.length_c   1.000
_cell.angle_alpha   90.00
_cell.angle_beta   90.00
_cell.angle_gamma   90.00
#
_symmetry.space_group_name_H-M   'P 1'
#
loop_
_entity.id
_entity.type
_entity.pdbx_description
1 polymer ?
#
loop_
_entity_poly.entity_id
_entity_poly.type
_entity_poly.pdbx_seq_one_letter_code
_entity_poly.pdbx_strand_id
1 'polypeptide(L)'
;MSSLSEETIRLPDTELTMIKGGSGRPLLIFHDELGYPGWMAWNAALAENRTLLIPLQPGFGKTPRVEWIRTYRDLAGFYAQMVRQMSVDPVDVIGFSAGGFIAAEMAAADPRIFSHMVLVAPMGIKPNEGEILDFFALTIRHHLRSTVAEPDRTPEFRHIYGGEMTPAQFEAFEDARAETARIGWEPFMHNPSLPYLLHGLATPTLLIWGARDAVVPRGCIDEYRRVIPGAQVAEFAGVGHRPEIEDALSFERAVEKFLMA
;
A
#
# COMPACT_ATOMS: atom_id res chain seq x y z
N MET A 1 -8.38 -18.74 16.94
CA MET A 1 -7.26 -17.91 16.44
C MET A 1 -6.91 -18.41 15.05
N SER A 2 -7.19 -17.62 14.03
CA SER A 2 -6.79 -17.98 12.66
C SER A 2 -5.27 -17.94 12.57
N SER A 3 -4.68 -19.01 12.05
CA SER A 3 -3.23 -19.12 11.94
C SER A 3 -2.71 -18.16 10.88
N LEU A 4 -1.73 -17.33 11.26
CA LEU A 4 -0.90 -16.63 10.28
C LEU A 4 -0.12 -17.67 9.49
N SER A 5 -0.15 -17.61 8.17
CA SER A 5 0.57 -18.51 7.27
C SER A 5 1.31 -17.74 6.18
N GLU A 6 2.38 -18.33 5.70
CA GLU A 6 3.09 -17.90 4.50
C GLU A 6 2.83 -18.95 3.42
N GLU A 7 2.23 -18.55 2.31
CA GLU A 7 1.86 -19.43 1.20
C GLU A 7 2.62 -19.01 -0.07
N THR A 8 2.96 -19.97 -0.91
CA THR A 8 3.53 -19.69 -2.24
C THR A 8 2.44 -19.76 -3.28
N ILE A 9 2.20 -18.65 -3.97
CA ILE A 9 1.30 -18.59 -5.12
C ILE A 9 2.12 -18.77 -6.39
N ARG A 10 1.84 -19.84 -7.13
CA ARG A 10 2.49 -20.08 -8.43
C ARG A 10 1.76 -19.33 -9.51
N LEU A 11 2.50 -18.48 -10.21
CA LEU A 11 2.05 -17.75 -11.40
C LEU A 11 2.82 -18.28 -12.62
N PRO A 12 2.39 -18.00 -13.86
CA PRO A 12 3.02 -18.59 -15.06
C PRO A 12 4.53 -18.42 -15.13
N ASP A 13 5.05 -17.27 -14.71
CA ASP A 13 6.47 -16.92 -14.88
C ASP A 13 7.23 -16.78 -13.55
N THR A 14 6.57 -16.98 -12.40
CA THR A 14 7.20 -16.77 -11.09
C THR A 14 6.41 -17.39 -9.95
N GLU A 15 7.03 -17.41 -8.78
CA GLU A 15 6.38 -17.73 -7.50
C GLU A 15 6.29 -16.45 -6.65
N LEU A 16 5.13 -16.19 -6.09
CA LEU A 16 4.85 -15.05 -5.23
C LEU A 16 4.64 -15.53 -3.79
N THR A 17 5.32 -14.91 -2.86
CA THR A 17 5.05 -15.14 -1.43
C THR A 17 3.81 -14.36 -1.00
N MET A 18 2.84 -15.06 -0.40
CA MET A 18 1.61 -14.50 0.15
C MET A 18 1.56 -14.69 1.66
N ILE A 19 1.48 -13.60 2.40
CA ILE A 19 1.15 -13.66 3.83
C ILE A 19 -0.37 -13.71 3.95
N LYS A 20 -0.87 -14.68 4.70
CA LYS A 20 -2.30 -14.89 4.88
C LYS A 20 -2.66 -15.06 6.36
N GLY A 21 -3.73 -14.45 6.79
CA GLY A 21 -4.24 -14.59 8.15
C GLY A 21 -5.68 -14.15 8.26
N GLY A 22 -6.34 -14.56 9.32
CA GLY A 22 -7.74 -14.22 9.53
C GLY A 22 -8.72 -15.20 8.87
N SER A 23 -10.00 -14.88 8.98
CA SER A 23 -11.10 -15.65 8.37
C SER A 23 -12.26 -14.71 8.02
N GLY A 24 -12.95 -14.99 6.92
CA GLY A 24 -14.05 -14.17 6.42
C GLY A 24 -13.81 -13.71 4.99
N ARG A 25 -14.47 -12.61 4.60
CA ARG A 25 -14.36 -12.05 3.25
C ARG A 25 -12.92 -11.67 2.94
N PRO A 26 -12.39 -12.02 1.76
CA PRO A 26 -11.02 -11.67 1.37
C PRO A 26 -10.80 -10.15 1.36
N LEU A 27 -9.63 -9.74 1.86
CA LEU A 27 -9.14 -8.37 1.83
C LEU A 27 -7.70 -8.39 1.33
N LEU A 28 -7.49 -7.88 0.12
CA LEU A 28 -6.18 -7.76 -0.50
C LEU A 28 -5.44 -6.55 0.06
N ILE A 29 -4.17 -6.70 0.39
CA ILE A 29 -3.38 -5.61 0.98
C ILE A 29 -2.07 -5.45 0.21
N PHE A 30 -1.87 -4.30 -0.42
CA PHE A 30 -0.61 -3.93 -1.03
C PHE A 30 0.21 -3.05 -0.08
N HIS A 31 1.42 -3.54 0.26
CA HIS A 31 2.35 -2.83 1.11
C HIS A 31 2.98 -1.63 0.40
N ASP A 32 3.67 -0.79 1.15
CA ASP A 32 4.37 0.39 0.67
C ASP A 32 5.71 0.07 -0.05
N GLU A 33 6.45 1.12 -0.39
CA GLU A 33 7.74 1.09 -1.09
C GLU A 33 8.89 0.47 -0.28
N LEU A 34 8.70 0.27 1.02
CA LEU A 34 9.70 -0.35 1.90
C LEU A 34 9.44 -1.83 2.16
N GLY A 35 8.33 -2.36 1.64
CA GLY A 35 7.95 -3.74 1.84
C GLY A 35 7.00 -3.96 3.02
N TYR A 36 6.64 -5.21 3.26
CA TYR A 36 5.75 -5.58 4.35
C TYR A 36 6.53 -5.71 5.67
N PRO A 37 6.27 -4.87 6.67
CA PRO A 37 7.08 -4.83 7.87
C PRO A 37 6.78 -5.96 8.87
N GLY A 38 5.77 -6.79 8.62
CA GLY A 38 5.33 -7.86 9.50
C GLY A 38 3.89 -7.68 10.00
N TRP A 39 3.44 -8.64 10.80
CA TRP A 39 2.08 -8.65 11.34
C TRP A 39 1.96 -7.71 12.54
N MET A 40 1.09 -6.73 12.44
CA MET A 40 0.90 -5.66 13.41
C MET A 40 -0.50 -5.72 14.06
N ALA A 41 -0.77 -4.83 15.01
CA ALA A 41 -2.04 -4.77 15.73
C ALA A 41 -3.22 -4.54 14.77
N TRP A 42 -3.10 -3.64 13.79
CA TRP A 42 -4.15 -3.39 12.82
C TRP A 42 -4.44 -4.60 11.92
N ASN A 43 -3.42 -5.39 11.56
CA ASN A 43 -3.63 -6.65 10.85
C ASN A 43 -4.45 -7.64 11.70
N ALA A 44 -4.08 -7.78 12.98
CA ALA A 44 -4.77 -8.68 13.90
C ALA A 44 -6.24 -8.27 14.06
N ALA A 45 -6.53 -6.98 14.18
CA ALA A 45 -7.88 -6.45 14.30
C ALA A 45 -8.74 -6.74 13.05
N LEU A 46 -8.25 -6.38 11.86
CA LEU A 46 -8.97 -6.67 10.60
C LEU A 46 -9.13 -8.18 10.35
N ALA A 47 -8.16 -9.00 10.78
CA ALA A 47 -8.20 -10.45 10.63
C ALA A 47 -9.28 -11.15 11.50
N GLU A 48 -9.90 -10.46 12.44
CA GLU A 48 -11.02 -11.00 13.20
C GLU A 48 -12.24 -11.31 12.31
N ASN A 49 -12.45 -10.48 11.27
CA ASN A 49 -13.62 -10.56 10.40
C ASN A 49 -13.26 -10.73 8.89
N ARG A 50 -11.98 -10.71 8.54
CA ARG A 50 -11.47 -10.74 7.17
C ARG A 50 -10.38 -11.79 6.99
N THR A 51 -10.29 -12.36 5.81
CA THR A 51 -9.10 -13.09 5.37
C THR A 51 -8.16 -12.12 4.69
N LEU A 52 -7.08 -11.73 5.37
CA LEU A 52 -6.06 -10.83 4.82
C LEU A 52 -5.18 -11.59 3.84
N LEU A 53 -4.97 -11.03 2.66
CA LEU A 53 -4.13 -11.53 1.59
C LEU A 53 -3.07 -10.46 1.27
N ILE A 54 -1.84 -10.68 1.71
CA ILE A 54 -0.75 -9.69 1.61
C ILE A 54 0.36 -10.26 0.72
N PRO A 55 0.31 -10.03 -0.60
CA PRO A 55 1.37 -10.47 -1.49
C PRO A 55 2.63 -9.64 -1.26
N LEU A 56 3.78 -10.30 -1.09
CA LEU A 56 5.07 -9.63 -1.15
C LEU A 56 5.39 -9.31 -2.60
N GLN A 57 5.66 -8.05 -2.90
CA GLN A 57 5.89 -7.60 -4.27
C GLN A 57 7.08 -8.32 -4.91
N PRO A 58 7.06 -8.57 -6.23
CA PRO A 58 8.22 -9.06 -6.97
C PRO A 58 9.47 -8.21 -6.70
N GLY A 59 10.56 -8.87 -6.30
CA GLY A 59 11.79 -8.21 -5.88
C GLY A 59 11.85 -7.83 -4.40
N PHE A 60 10.78 -8.11 -3.61
CA PHE A 60 10.75 -7.83 -2.18
C PHE A 60 10.82 -9.12 -1.36
N GLY A 61 11.66 -9.12 -0.33
CA GLY A 61 11.82 -10.24 0.59
C GLY A 61 12.16 -11.54 -0.14
N LYS A 62 11.29 -12.55 -0.02
CA LYS A 62 11.50 -13.88 -0.65
C LYS A 62 10.92 -13.99 -2.06
N THR A 63 10.16 -12.99 -2.52
CA THR A 63 9.56 -13.03 -3.86
C THR A 63 10.60 -12.65 -4.90
N PRO A 64 10.89 -13.52 -5.89
CA PRO A 64 11.86 -13.21 -6.93
C PRO A 64 11.45 -11.98 -7.75
N ARG A 65 12.45 -11.26 -8.26
CA ARG A 65 12.22 -10.20 -9.24
C ARG A 65 11.62 -10.78 -10.52
N VAL A 66 10.72 -10.01 -11.13
CA VAL A 66 10.15 -10.30 -12.44
C VAL A 66 10.64 -9.26 -13.44
N GLU A 67 11.50 -9.65 -14.36
CA GLU A 67 12.28 -8.74 -15.21
C GLU A 67 11.44 -7.92 -16.21
N TRP A 68 10.27 -8.42 -16.64
CA TRP A 68 9.40 -7.70 -17.55
C TRP A 68 8.55 -6.61 -16.85
N ILE A 69 8.42 -6.66 -15.52
CA ILE A 69 7.77 -5.59 -14.75
C ILE A 69 8.72 -4.40 -14.69
N ARG A 70 8.41 -3.31 -15.37
CA ARG A 70 9.24 -2.10 -15.47
C ARG A 70 8.54 -0.84 -14.99
N THR A 71 7.25 -0.92 -14.75
CA THR A 71 6.41 0.19 -14.30
C THR A 71 5.39 -0.30 -13.28
N TYR A 72 4.80 0.61 -12.52
CA TYR A 72 3.67 0.30 -11.64
C TYR A 72 2.45 -0.24 -12.43
N ARG A 73 2.29 0.16 -13.68
CA ARG A 73 1.25 -0.38 -14.57
C ARG A 73 1.50 -1.85 -14.92
N ASP A 74 2.74 -2.24 -15.18
CA ASP A 74 3.09 -3.65 -15.41
C ASP A 74 2.82 -4.47 -14.15
N LEU A 75 3.21 -3.92 -12.98
CA LEU A 75 2.98 -4.54 -11.68
C LEU A 75 1.47 -4.69 -11.38
N ALA A 76 0.67 -3.69 -11.71
CA ALA A 76 -0.79 -3.77 -11.60
C ALA A 76 -1.38 -4.86 -12.51
N GLY A 77 -0.88 -4.99 -13.75
CA GLY A 77 -1.25 -6.07 -14.67
C GLY A 77 -0.90 -7.45 -14.12
N PHE A 78 0.28 -7.59 -13.52
CA PHE A 78 0.73 -8.80 -12.85
C PHE A 78 -0.22 -9.19 -11.70
N TYR A 79 -0.58 -8.24 -10.83
CA TYR A 79 -1.50 -8.53 -9.73
C TYR A 79 -2.94 -8.78 -10.19
N ALA A 80 -3.39 -8.16 -11.28
CA ALA A 80 -4.69 -8.49 -11.85
C ALA A 80 -4.76 -9.95 -12.32
N GLN A 81 -3.67 -10.50 -12.88
CA GLN A 81 -3.58 -11.94 -13.20
C GLN A 81 -3.62 -12.80 -11.93
N MET A 82 -2.89 -12.43 -10.88
CA MET A 82 -2.91 -13.14 -9.60
C MET A 82 -4.33 -13.19 -9.01
N VAL A 83 -5.04 -12.06 -8.96
CA VAL A 83 -6.40 -11.96 -8.40
C VAL A 83 -7.38 -12.87 -9.18
N ARG A 84 -7.31 -12.86 -10.51
CA ARG A 84 -8.13 -13.73 -11.35
C ARG A 84 -7.80 -15.21 -11.16
N GLN A 85 -6.51 -15.56 -11.08
CA GLN A 85 -6.09 -16.95 -10.84
C GLN A 85 -6.58 -17.46 -9.47
N MET A 86 -6.58 -16.61 -8.47
CA MET A 86 -7.11 -16.94 -7.14
C MET A 86 -8.63 -16.98 -7.09
N SER A 87 -9.33 -16.51 -8.12
CA SER A 87 -10.80 -16.41 -8.20
C SER A 87 -11.41 -15.64 -7.00
N VAL A 88 -10.78 -14.55 -6.61
CA VAL A 88 -11.23 -13.69 -5.50
C VAL A 88 -11.85 -12.36 -5.98
N ASP A 89 -11.88 -12.10 -7.28
CA ASP A 89 -12.49 -10.92 -7.87
C ASP A 89 -14.03 -10.99 -7.92
N PRO A 90 -14.76 -9.91 -7.61
CA PRO A 90 -14.26 -8.65 -7.09
C PRO A 90 -13.84 -8.75 -5.61
N VAL A 91 -12.70 -8.17 -5.26
CA VAL A 91 -12.15 -8.22 -3.90
C VAL A 91 -12.09 -6.82 -3.27
N ASP A 92 -12.16 -6.73 -1.94
CA ASP A 92 -11.85 -5.50 -1.23
C ASP A 92 -10.33 -5.32 -1.20
N VAL A 93 -9.83 -4.07 -1.32
CA VAL A 93 -8.39 -3.79 -1.31
C VAL A 93 -8.03 -2.64 -0.39
N ILE A 94 -6.87 -2.77 0.26
CA ILE A 94 -6.16 -1.65 0.91
C ILE A 94 -4.80 -1.52 0.23
N GLY A 95 -4.46 -0.31 -0.21
CA GLY A 95 -3.13 -0.01 -0.73
C GLY A 95 -2.47 1.11 0.05
N PHE A 96 -1.26 0.85 0.58
CA PHE A 96 -0.47 1.81 1.35
C PHE A 96 0.57 2.47 0.45
N SER A 97 0.62 3.80 0.41
CA SER A 97 1.65 4.56 -0.32
C SER A 97 1.83 4.07 -1.77
N ALA A 98 2.95 3.47 -2.12
CA ALA A 98 3.19 2.81 -3.40
C ALA A 98 2.20 1.67 -3.69
N GLY A 99 1.74 0.94 -2.67
CA GLY A 99 0.66 -0.05 -2.79
C GLY A 99 -0.67 0.57 -3.19
N GLY A 100 -0.92 1.82 -2.77
CA GLY A 100 -2.06 2.62 -3.23
C GLY A 100 -1.97 2.97 -4.72
N PHE A 101 -0.76 3.24 -5.21
CA PHE A 101 -0.51 3.42 -6.65
C PHE A 101 -0.83 2.14 -7.44
N ILE A 102 -0.41 0.98 -6.94
CA ILE A 102 -0.72 -0.31 -7.57
C ILE A 102 -2.25 -0.51 -7.65
N ALA A 103 -2.96 -0.33 -6.54
CA ALA A 103 -4.42 -0.48 -6.50
C ALA A 103 -5.13 0.47 -7.47
N ALA A 104 -4.69 1.72 -7.54
CA ALA A 104 -5.24 2.70 -8.46
C ALA A 104 -5.02 2.33 -9.94
N GLU A 105 -3.82 1.84 -10.31
CA GLU A 105 -3.54 1.35 -11.67
C GLU A 105 -4.38 0.10 -12.02
N MET A 106 -4.58 -0.80 -11.06
CA MET A 106 -5.45 -1.98 -11.25
C MET A 106 -6.90 -1.55 -11.49
N ALA A 107 -7.44 -0.64 -10.67
CA ALA A 107 -8.79 -0.12 -10.82
C ALA A 107 -8.98 0.67 -12.14
N ALA A 108 -7.96 1.39 -12.58
CA ALA A 108 -7.95 2.09 -13.86
C ALA A 108 -7.97 1.13 -15.06
N ALA A 109 -7.32 -0.04 -14.93
CA ALA A 109 -7.27 -1.07 -15.97
C ALA A 109 -8.54 -1.96 -16.00
N ASP A 110 -9.09 -2.29 -14.85
CA ASP A 110 -10.32 -3.06 -14.68
C ASP A 110 -11.15 -2.51 -13.53
N PRO A 111 -12.11 -1.61 -13.80
CA PRO A 111 -12.94 -0.97 -12.77
C PRO A 111 -13.81 -1.94 -11.94
N ARG A 112 -13.89 -3.21 -12.32
CA ARG A 112 -14.68 -4.23 -11.63
C ARG A 112 -13.85 -5.17 -10.77
N ILE A 113 -12.53 -5.01 -10.76
CA ILE A 113 -11.63 -5.90 -10.03
C ILE A 113 -11.79 -5.76 -8.49
N PHE A 114 -12.21 -4.58 -8.04
CA PHE A 114 -12.45 -4.30 -6.63
C PHE A 114 -13.91 -4.03 -6.31
N SER A 115 -14.37 -4.57 -5.17
CA SER A 115 -15.66 -4.19 -4.58
C SER A 115 -15.57 -2.86 -3.85
N HIS A 116 -14.50 -2.66 -3.07
CA HIS A 116 -14.16 -1.42 -2.38
C HIS A 116 -12.65 -1.20 -2.43
N MET A 117 -12.23 0.05 -2.49
CA MET A 117 -10.83 0.43 -2.54
C MET A 117 -10.52 1.43 -1.41
N VAL A 118 -9.58 1.07 -0.53
CA VAL A 118 -9.02 1.96 0.49
C VAL A 118 -7.61 2.31 0.09
N LEU A 119 -7.33 3.60 -0.09
CA LEU A 119 -6.02 4.13 -0.44
C LEU A 119 -5.47 4.94 0.74
N VAL A 120 -4.39 4.47 1.32
CA VAL A 120 -3.75 5.09 2.49
C VAL A 120 -2.53 5.86 2.03
N ALA A 121 -2.59 7.19 2.14
CA ALA A 121 -1.52 8.08 1.70
C ALA A 121 -0.96 7.70 0.31
N PRO A 122 -1.81 7.52 -0.73
CA PRO A 122 -1.41 6.90 -1.99
C PRO A 122 -0.48 7.81 -2.81
N MET A 123 0.57 7.22 -3.36
CA MET A 123 1.33 7.75 -4.50
C MET A 123 0.57 7.47 -5.81
N GLY A 124 1.15 7.80 -6.96
CA GLY A 124 0.60 7.46 -8.28
C GLY A 124 0.03 8.62 -9.06
N ILE A 125 -0.38 9.70 -8.41
CA ILE A 125 -0.79 10.96 -9.04
C ILE A 125 0.19 12.06 -8.63
N LYS A 126 0.61 12.87 -9.60
CA LYS A 126 1.42 14.05 -9.32
C LYS A 126 0.60 15.04 -8.48
N PRO A 127 1.09 15.52 -7.33
CA PRO A 127 0.37 16.49 -6.53
C PRO A 127 0.19 17.81 -7.26
N ASN A 128 -0.94 18.48 -7.01
CA ASN A 128 -1.19 19.85 -7.50
C ASN A 128 -0.46 20.89 -6.65
N GLU A 129 -0.16 20.54 -5.39
CA GLU A 129 0.58 21.34 -4.43
C GLU A 129 1.46 20.43 -3.57
N GLY A 130 2.67 20.90 -3.24
CA GLY A 130 3.68 20.11 -2.54
C GLY A 130 4.41 19.14 -3.48
N GLU A 131 5.28 18.34 -2.92
CA GLU A 131 6.08 17.33 -3.64
C GLU A 131 6.08 16.03 -2.84
N ILE A 132 6.04 14.87 -3.53
CA ILE A 132 6.31 13.58 -2.91
C ILE A 132 7.78 13.60 -2.46
N LEU A 133 8.03 13.21 -1.22
CA LEU A 133 9.37 13.16 -0.65
C LEU A 133 10.29 12.32 -1.55
N ASP A 134 11.43 12.90 -1.96
CA ASP A 134 12.47 12.12 -2.64
C ASP A 134 13.21 11.24 -1.63
N PHE A 135 12.58 10.10 -1.31
CA PHE A 135 13.14 9.14 -0.36
C PHE A 135 14.34 8.38 -0.92
N PHE A 136 14.58 8.41 -2.24
CA PHE A 136 15.79 7.83 -2.83
C PHE A 136 17.04 8.64 -2.50
N ALA A 137 16.88 9.94 -2.24
CA ALA A 137 17.98 10.80 -1.78
C ALA A 137 18.28 10.69 -0.28
N LEU A 138 17.44 9.97 0.48
CA LEU A 138 17.58 9.82 1.93
C LEU A 138 18.30 8.54 2.32
N THR A 139 18.90 8.51 3.52
CA THR A 139 19.25 7.24 4.15
C THR A 139 17.98 6.50 4.57
N ILE A 140 18.02 5.17 4.61
CA ILE A 140 16.89 4.35 5.08
C ILE A 140 16.37 4.82 6.44
N ARG A 141 17.26 5.13 7.37
CA ARG A 141 16.86 5.62 8.69
C ARG A 141 16.09 6.94 8.64
N HIS A 142 16.50 7.86 7.80
CA HIS A 142 15.76 9.13 7.61
C HIS A 142 14.42 8.90 6.93
N HIS A 143 14.37 8.06 5.90
CA HIS A 143 13.11 7.71 5.25
C HIS A 143 12.12 7.10 6.24
N LEU A 144 12.52 6.05 6.98
CA LEU A 144 11.67 5.42 8.00
C LEU A 144 11.13 6.44 9.02
N ARG A 145 11.97 7.33 9.53
CA ARG A 145 11.53 8.36 10.48
C ARG A 145 10.59 9.40 9.88
N SER A 146 10.68 9.67 8.58
CA SER A 146 9.76 10.57 7.88
C SER A 146 8.36 9.99 7.70
N THR A 147 8.20 8.66 7.82
CA THR A 147 6.89 8.01 7.64
C THR A 147 5.95 8.17 8.81
N VAL A 148 6.39 8.64 9.96
CA VAL A 148 5.55 8.86 11.14
C VAL A 148 5.76 10.25 11.73
N ALA A 149 4.72 10.85 12.28
CA ALA A 149 4.79 12.20 12.82
C ALA A 149 5.67 12.28 14.09
N GLU A 150 5.59 11.27 14.95
CA GLU A 150 6.32 11.21 16.23
C GLU A 150 6.96 9.83 16.46
N PRO A 151 8.09 9.53 15.79
CA PRO A 151 8.74 8.20 15.83
C PRO A 151 9.00 7.70 17.26
N ASP A 152 9.45 8.60 18.15
CA ASP A 152 9.83 8.22 19.50
C ASP A 152 8.62 7.97 20.43
N ARG A 153 7.41 8.37 19.98
CA ARG A 153 6.15 8.21 20.72
C ARG A 153 5.21 7.18 20.10
N THR A 154 5.59 6.56 18.98
CA THR A 154 4.81 5.54 18.28
C THR A 154 5.35 4.16 18.65
N PRO A 155 4.71 3.40 19.56
CA PRO A 155 5.24 2.13 20.08
C PRO A 155 5.47 1.08 18.99
N GLU A 156 4.55 0.91 18.05
CA GLU A 156 4.70 -0.03 16.94
C GLU A 156 5.85 0.35 16.02
N PHE A 157 6.04 1.66 15.72
CA PHE A 157 7.19 2.12 14.96
C PHE A 157 8.51 1.71 15.65
N ARG A 158 8.59 1.90 16.98
CA ARG A 158 9.78 1.49 17.74
C ARG A 158 10.01 -0.02 17.72
N HIS A 159 8.94 -0.80 17.75
CA HIS A 159 9.03 -2.25 17.67
C HIS A 159 9.53 -2.74 16.31
N ILE A 160 9.08 -2.11 15.23
CA ILE A 160 9.38 -2.52 13.85
C ILE A 160 10.71 -1.93 13.36
N TYR A 161 10.95 -0.65 13.65
CA TYR A 161 12.05 0.13 13.06
C TYR A 161 12.97 0.81 14.11
N GLY A 162 12.61 0.79 15.37
CA GLY A 162 13.20 1.67 16.40
C GLY A 162 14.45 1.16 17.09
N GLY A 163 14.96 -0.01 16.70
CA GLY A 163 16.21 -0.56 17.20
C GLY A 163 17.40 -0.28 16.26
N GLU A 164 18.55 -0.85 16.58
CA GLU A 164 19.61 -1.00 15.60
C GLU A 164 19.13 -2.02 14.55
N MET A 165 19.08 -1.59 13.28
CA MET A 165 18.78 -2.51 12.19
C MET A 165 19.84 -3.59 12.12
N THR A 166 19.42 -4.84 12.08
CA THR A 166 20.31 -5.95 11.73
C THR A 166 20.80 -5.77 10.28
N PRO A 167 21.96 -6.34 9.91
CA PRO A 167 22.42 -6.33 8.52
C PRO A 167 21.37 -6.84 7.53
N ALA A 168 20.64 -7.90 7.88
CA ALA A 168 19.59 -8.46 7.03
C ALA A 168 18.39 -7.51 6.85
N GLN A 169 17.99 -6.78 7.88
CA GLN A 169 16.95 -5.76 7.76
C GLN A 169 17.39 -4.59 6.87
N PHE A 170 18.64 -4.14 7.05
CA PHE A 170 19.21 -3.09 6.22
C PHE A 170 19.24 -3.50 4.74
N GLU A 171 19.73 -4.70 4.45
CA GLU A 171 19.78 -5.26 3.10
C GLU A 171 18.37 -5.35 2.49
N ALA A 172 17.38 -5.86 3.23
CA ALA A 172 16.00 -5.96 2.76
C ALA A 172 15.39 -4.59 2.41
N PHE A 173 15.69 -3.54 3.17
CA PHE A 173 15.24 -2.18 2.85
C PHE A 173 15.96 -1.58 1.63
N GLU A 174 17.27 -1.82 1.47
CA GLU A 174 18.00 -1.35 0.29
C GLU A 174 17.53 -2.08 -0.98
N ASP A 175 17.25 -3.38 -0.91
CA ASP A 175 16.65 -4.14 -2.01
C ASP A 175 15.26 -3.62 -2.38
N ALA A 176 14.42 -3.35 -1.39
CA ALA A 176 13.09 -2.76 -1.60
C ALA A 176 13.18 -1.38 -2.29
N ARG A 177 14.12 -0.53 -1.84
CA ARG A 177 14.37 0.77 -2.48
C ARG A 177 14.87 0.65 -3.91
N ALA A 178 15.81 -0.27 -4.15
CA ALA A 178 16.34 -0.51 -5.49
C ALA A 178 15.23 -0.99 -6.44
N GLU A 179 14.36 -1.87 -5.97
CA GLU A 179 13.24 -2.36 -6.77
C GLU A 179 12.18 -1.28 -6.99
N THR A 180 11.85 -0.49 -5.97
CA THR A 180 10.96 0.66 -6.09
C THR A 180 11.51 1.69 -7.09
N ALA A 181 12.81 2.00 -7.02
CA ALA A 181 13.45 2.91 -7.96
C ALA A 181 13.39 2.38 -9.40
N ARG A 182 13.59 1.09 -9.60
CA ARG A 182 13.55 0.45 -10.92
C ARG A 182 12.24 0.67 -11.66
N ILE A 183 11.11 0.70 -10.94
CA ILE A 183 9.77 0.80 -11.54
C ILE A 183 9.10 2.16 -11.34
N GLY A 184 9.61 3.00 -10.43
CA GLY A 184 8.97 4.27 -10.02
C GLY A 184 9.87 5.51 -10.13
N TRP A 185 11.08 5.40 -10.70
CA TRP A 185 11.99 6.55 -10.80
C TRP A 185 11.52 7.59 -11.82
N GLU A 186 11.04 7.17 -12.99
CA GLU A 186 10.66 8.09 -14.07
C GLU A 186 9.35 7.66 -14.75
N PRO A 187 8.29 8.45 -14.61
CA PRO A 187 8.13 9.63 -13.73
C PRO A 187 8.18 9.26 -12.25
N PHE A 188 8.75 10.15 -11.41
CA PHE A 188 8.97 9.87 -9.99
C PHE A 188 7.65 9.60 -9.26
N MET A 189 7.45 8.34 -8.90
CA MET A 189 6.33 7.81 -8.09
C MET A 189 4.93 8.24 -8.56
N HIS A 190 4.74 8.52 -9.85
CA HIS A 190 3.42 8.80 -10.42
C HIS A 190 3.32 8.38 -11.88
N ASN A 191 2.07 8.25 -12.36
CA ASN A 191 1.76 8.04 -13.76
C ASN A 191 0.94 9.23 -14.29
N PRO A 192 1.48 10.03 -15.25
CA PRO A 192 0.77 11.19 -15.79
C PRO A 192 -0.59 10.88 -16.42
N SER A 193 -0.80 9.63 -16.86
CA SER A 193 -2.07 9.19 -17.45
C SER A 193 -3.11 8.76 -16.42
N LEU A 194 -2.69 8.40 -15.19
CA LEU A 194 -3.56 7.84 -14.17
C LEU A 194 -4.76 8.72 -13.82
N PRO A 195 -4.63 10.06 -13.67
CA PRO A 195 -5.78 10.94 -13.40
C PRO A 195 -6.88 10.85 -14.47
N TYR A 196 -6.50 10.69 -15.73
CA TYR A 196 -7.45 10.57 -16.84
C TYR A 196 -8.14 9.20 -16.87
N LEU A 197 -7.44 8.15 -16.48
CA LEU A 197 -7.94 6.78 -16.48
C LEU A 197 -8.86 6.49 -15.29
N LEU A 198 -8.66 7.19 -14.17
CA LEU A 198 -9.51 7.10 -12.97
C LEU A 198 -10.79 7.96 -13.11
N HIS A 199 -10.86 8.83 -14.12
CA HIS A 199 -12.03 9.68 -14.29
C HIS A 199 -13.28 8.85 -14.55
N GLY A 200 -14.26 8.98 -13.65
CA GLY A 200 -15.51 8.21 -13.75
C GLY A 200 -15.44 6.80 -13.14
N LEU A 201 -14.36 6.46 -12.40
CA LEU A 201 -14.30 5.22 -11.65
C LEU A 201 -15.47 5.13 -10.67
N ALA A 202 -16.25 4.05 -10.78
CA ALA A 202 -17.44 3.82 -9.95
C ALA A 202 -17.15 3.01 -8.69
N THR A 203 -15.97 2.42 -8.57
CA THR A 203 -15.56 1.65 -7.38
C THR A 203 -15.61 2.53 -6.13
N PRO A 204 -16.40 2.16 -5.11
CA PRO A 204 -16.39 2.87 -3.83
C PRO A 204 -14.97 3.03 -3.31
N THR A 205 -14.56 4.28 -3.03
CA THR A 205 -13.18 4.60 -2.66
C THR A 205 -13.12 5.40 -1.38
N LEU A 206 -12.26 4.97 -0.45
CA LEU A 206 -11.88 5.71 0.75
C LEU A 206 -10.41 6.13 0.64
N LEU A 207 -10.15 7.42 0.77
CA LEU A 207 -8.82 7.99 0.88
C LEU A 207 -8.53 8.24 2.36
N ILE A 208 -7.47 7.65 2.90
CA ILE A 208 -7.00 7.89 4.27
C ILE A 208 -5.69 8.67 4.20
N TRP A 209 -5.58 9.74 5.00
CA TRP A 209 -4.39 10.57 5.00
C TRP A 209 -4.14 11.19 6.38
N GLY A 210 -2.88 11.21 6.79
CA GLY A 210 -2.43 11.87 8.00
C GLY A 210 -2.09 13.34 7.74
N ALA A 211 -2.64 14.26 8.53
CA ALA A 211 -2.44 15.70 8.34
C ALA A 211 -0.98 16.18 8.53
N ARG A 212 -0.11 15.32 9.10
CA ARG A 212 1.32 15.56 9.28
C ARG A 212 2.19 14.66 8.39
N ASP A 213 1.62 14.12 7.31
CA ASP A 213 2.35 13.29 6.35
C ASP A 213 3.48 14.10 5.70
N ALA A 214 4.72 13.64 5.92
CA ALA A 214 5.93 14.24 5.37
C ALA A 214 6.43 13.51 4.10
N VAL A 215 5.74 12.46 3.66
CA VAL A 215 6.10 11.66 2.48
C VAL A 215 5.20 11.99 1.29
N VAL A 216 3.88 11.93 1.49
CA VAL A 216 2.88 12.21 0.45
C VAL A 216 2.11 13.49 0.83
N PRO A 217 2.23 14.56 0.05
CA PRO A 217 1.58 15.82 0.35
C PRO A 217 0.07 15.75 0.13
N ARG A 218 -0.66 16.63 0.82
CA ARG A 218 -2.11 16.79 0.68
C ARG A 218 -2.57 16.91 -0.78
N GLY A 219 -1.76 17.54 -1.63
CA GLY A 219 -2.06 17.71 -3.05
C GLY A 219 -2.30 16.41 -3.81
N CYS A 220 -1.70 15.28 -3.37
CA CYS A 220 -2.01 13.96 -3.95
C CYS A 220 -3.44 13.53 -3.61
N ILE A 221 -3.85 13.70 -2.36
CA ILE A 221 -5.21 13.34 -1.90
C ILE A 221 -6.27 14.17 -2.61
N ASP A 222 -6.03 15.46 -2.76
CA ASP A 222 -6.94 16.38 -3.44
C ASP A 222 -7.09 16.01 -4.93
N GLU A 223 -6.01 15.61 -5.59
CA GLU A 223 -6.05 15.11 -6.96
C GLU A 223 -6.81 13.78 -7.09
N TYR A 224 -6.57 12.81 -6.19
CA TYR A 224 -7.35 11.56 -6.16
C TYR A 224 -8.84 11.85 -5.96
N ARG A 225 -9.20 12.71 -5.00
CA ARG A 225 -10.58 13.10 -4.76
C ARG A 225 -11.22 13.81 -5.97
N ARG A 226 -10.44 14.61 -6.69
CA ARG A 226 -10.92 15.33 -7.89
C ARG A 226 -11.26 14.38 -9.02
N VAL A 227 -10.48 13.30 -9.20
CA VAL A 227 -10.63 12.38 -10.35
C VAL A 227 -11.51 11.17 -10.09
N ILE A 228 -11.69 10.76 -8.83
CA ILE A 228 -12.58 9.65 -8.45
C ILE A 228 -13.87 10.20 -7.88
N PRO A 229 -14.99 10.18 -8.65
CA PRO A 229 -16.26 10.69 -8.17
C PRO A 229 -16.75 9.95 -6.92
N GLY A 230 -17.14 10.71 -5.89
CA GLY A 230 -17.66 10.11 -4.66
C GLY A 230 -16.61 9.54 -3.71
N ALA A 231 -15.31 9.69 -3.99
CA ALA A 231 -14.27 9.27 -3.04
C ALA A 231 -14.45 9.98 -1.69
N GLN A 232 -14.54 9.18 -0.64
CA GLN A 232 -14.59 9.66 0.74
C GLN A 232 -13.16 9.96 1.22
N VAL A 233 -13.01 10.92 2.13
CA VAL A 233 -11.71 11.26 2.73
C VAL A 233 -11.82 11.14 4.24
N ALA A 234 -10.91 10.37 4.84
CA ALA A 234 -10.69 10.30 6.28
C ALA A 234 -9.31 10.92 6.58
N GLU A 235 -9.34 12.12 7.16
CA GLU A 235 -8.13 12.83 7.57
C GLU A 235 -7.86 12.60 9.05
N PHE A 236 -6.62 12.23 9.38
CA PHE A 236 -6.15 11.92 10.72
C PHE A 236 -5.28 13.06 11.24
N ALA A 237 -5.85 13.90 12.12
CA ALA A 237 -5.14 15.02 12.71
C ALA A 237 -3.95 14.53 13.58
N GLY A 238 -2.79 15.14 13.41
CA GLY A 238 -1.60 14.79 14.20
C GLY A 238 -0.84 13.52 13.78
N VAL A 239 -1.33 12.81 12.80
CA VAL A 239 -0.77 11.55 12.26
C VAL A 239 0.03 11.84 11.01
N GLY A 240 1.12 11.09 10.80
CA GLY A 240 1.98 11.15 9.61
C GLY A 240 1.52 10.23 8.48
N HIS A 241 2.50 9.65 7.79
CA HIS A 241 2.28 8.80 6.61
C HIS A 241 1.69 7.42 6.93
N ARG A 242 1.78 6.96 8.19
CA ARG A 242 1.38 5.61 8.63
C ARG A 242 0.25 5.64 9.66
N PRO A 243 -0.96 6.04 9.30
CA PRO A 243 -2.09 6.07 10.24
C PRO A 243 -2.39 4.71 10.86
N GLU A 244 -2.08 3.62 10.16
CA GLU A 244 -2.28 2.24 10.62
C GLU A 244 -1.45 1.87 11.86
N ILE A 245 -0.32 2.57 12.10
CA ILE A 245 0.52 2.36 13.28
C ILE A 245 0.53 3.53 14.26
N GLU A 246 0.18 4.73 13.81
CA GLU A 246 0.15 5.92 14.67
C GLU A 246 -1.20 6.06 15.40
N ASP A 247 -2.30 5.67 14.76
CA ASP A 247 -3.65 5.63 15.32
C ASP A 247 -4.42 4.40 14.80
N ALA A 248 -3.91 3.21 15.14
CA ALA A 248 -4.40 1.93 14.66
C ALA A 248 -5.91 1.72 14.91
N LEU A 249 -6.42 2.19 16.05
CA LEU A 249 -7.83 2.04 16.40
C LEU A 249 -8.76 2.88 15.52
N SER A 250 -8.40 4.13 15.27
CA SER A 250 -9.19 5.01 14.38
C SER A 250 -9.06 4.55 12.93
N PHE A 251 -7.88 4.06 12.53
CA PHE A 251 -7.65 3.48 11.21
C PHE A 251 -8.55 2.26 10.97
N GLU A 252 -8.53 1.27 11.87
CA GLU A 252 -9.37 0.07 11.80
C GLU A 252 -10.85 0.43 11.67
N ARG A 253 -11.35 1.31 12.56
CA ARG A 253 -12.75 1.76 12.54
C ARG A 253 -13.14 2.43 11.22
N ALA A 254 -12.27 3.26 10.65
CA ALA A 254 -12.54 3.92 9.38
C ALA A 254 -12.63 2.90 8.24
N VAL A 255 -11.69 1.94 8.19
CA VAL A 255 -11.66 0.87 7.20
C VAL A 255 -12.88 -0.03 7.32
N GLU A 256 -13.15 -0.59 8.50
CA GLU A 256 -14.30 -1.51 8.71
C GLU A 256 -15.64 -0.82 8.41
N LYS A 257 -15.83 0.41 8.89
CA LYS A 257 -17.05 1.18 8.59
C LYS A 257 -17.26 1.34 7.08
N PHE A 258 -16.20 1.60 6.34
CA PHE A 258 -16.28 1.79 4.89
C PHE A 258 -16.52 0.48 4.15
N LEU A 259 -15.84 -0.61 4.53
CA LEU A 259 -15.96 -1.91 3.87
C LEU A 259 -17.28 -2.64 4.17
N MET A 260 -18.04 -2.18 5.18
CA MET A 260 -19.36 -2.72 5.52
C MET A 260 -20.53 -1.91 4.92
N ALA A 261 -20.26 -0.78 4.29
CA ALA A 261 -21.28 0.08 3.68
C ALA A 261 -21.70 -0.42 2.30
#